data_e4f3c33bdcf917fd4cf81dd276532cff
#
_entry.id   e4f3c33bdcf917fd4cf81dd276532cff
#
_cell.length_a   1.000
_cell.length_b   1.000
_cell.length_c   1.000
_cell.angle_alpha   90.00
_cell.angle_beta   90.00
_cell.angle_gamma   90.00
#
_symmetry.space_group_name_H-M   'P 1'
#
loop_
_entity.id
_entity.type
_entity.pdbx_description
1 polymer ?
#
loop_
_entity_poly.entity_id
_entity_poly.type
_entity_poly.pdbx_seq_one_letter_code
_entity_poly.pdbx_strand_id
1 'polypeptide(L)'
;MKYALIAGTISLILFFIFGGGGIVSVGAEEILQKNMNPKGLWMLLPVFFLLFTSIKTRDIFKSVTVGIITGIIIGLFTGAFSVETILTVENGNIKGFLFEGFSSMIGICIFCIALFGIMGILNASGAMEYVIKSICKSNLSQTRRGTEILMALGTIIVTTLLGGVTSASTLTFGPVANDIGKRMNIHPYRRANILSGYANSLPAIIPFISAFIFISAIVIKPISEEFSQASVTPMQISLGTLYPFILFIVLTFSILSGWDV
;
A
#
# COMPACT_ATOMS: atom_id res chain seq x y z
N MET A 1 3.28 -15.87 4.21
CA MET A 1 4.15 -15.06 5.10
C MET A 1 5.64 -15.18 4.77
N LYS A 2 6.22 -16.34 4.48
CA LYS A 2 7.66 -16.52 4.19
C LYS A 2 8.18 -15.55 3.10
N TYR A 3 7.52 -15.49 1.94
CA TYR A 3 7.93 -14.62 0.82
C TYR A 3 7.95 -13.13 1.17
N ALA A 4 6.92 -12.69 1.91
CA ALA A 4 6.82 -11.31 2.35
C ALA A 4 7.93 -10.94 3.34
N LEU A 5 8.28 -11.85 4.25
CA LEU A 5 9.39 -11.65 5.20
C LEU A 5 10.74 -11.59 4.47
N ILE A 6 10.98 -12.51 3.53
CA ILE A 6 12.22 -12.50 2.73
C ILE A 6 12.31 -11.21 1.92
N ALA A 7 11.26 -10.84 1.20
CA ALA A 7 11.23 -9.60 0.43
C ALA A 7 11.43 -8.37 1.32
N GLY A 8 10.77 -8.33 2.49
CA GLY A 8 10.92 -7.24 3.46
C GLY A 8 12.34 -7.13 4.01
N THR A 9 12.96 -8.24 4.38
CA THR A 9 14.35 -8.26 4.87
C THR A 9 15.32 -7.77 3.80
N ILE A 10 15.19 -8.26 2.57
CA ILE A 10 16.05 -7.82 1.46
C ILE A 10 15.84 -6.33 1.18
N SER A 11 14.58 -5.86 1.20
CA SER A 11 14.27 -4.43 1.02
C SER A 11 14.92 -3.56 2.08
N LEU A 12 14.86 -3.98 3.35
CA LEU A 12 15.50 -3.29 4.46
C LEU A 12 17.02 -3.20 4.27
N ILE A 13 17.67 -4.31 3.90
CA ILE A 13 19.11 -4.33 3.64
C ILE A 13 19.46 -3.37 2.50
N LEU A 14 18.70 -3.39 1.41
CA LEU A 14 18.92 -2.47 0.28
C LEU A 14 18.73 -1.01 0.68
N PHE A 15 17.71 -0.69 1.49
CA PHE A 15 17.54 0.65 2.03
C PHE A 15 18.72 1.07 2.92
N PHE A 16 19.27 0.18 3.71
CA PHE A 16 20.44 0.47 4.53
C PHE A 16 21.70 0.74 3.67
N ILE A 17 21.87 0.01 2.58
CA ILE A 17 23.04 0.17 1.69
C ILE A 17 22.90 1.40 0.80
N PHE A 18 21.72 1.64 0.22
CA PHE A 18 21.51 2.66 -0.79
C PHE A 18 20.78 3.90 -0.28
N GLY A 19 20.03 3.79 0.83
CA GLY A 19 19.19 4.87 1.35
C GLY A 19 19.95 5.98 2.07
N GLY A 20 21.20 5.75 2.50
CA GLY A 20 22.01 6.73 3.23
C GLY A 20 22.84 7.68 2.36
N GLY A 21 22.77 7.58 1.03
CA GLY A 21 23.59 8.36 0.09
C GLY A 21 23.01 9.69 -0.36
N GLY A 22 21.90 10.14 0.23
CA GLY A 22 21.38 11.48 -0.04
C GLY A 22 22.38 12.54 0.42
N ILE A 23 22.78 13.46 -0.47
CA ILE A 23 23.50 14.66 -0.08
C ILE A 23 22.57 15.40 0.89
N VAL A 24 22.92 15.36 2.18
CA VAL A 24 22.27 16.20 3.19
C VAL A 24 22.53 17.62 2.75
N SER A 25 21.51 18.27 2.18
CA SER A 25 21.65 19.66 1.72
C SER A 25 22.07 20.52 2.91
N VAL A 26 22.95 21.45 2.65
CA VAL A 26 23.35 22.49 3.61
C VAL A 26 22.05 23.13 4.13
N GLY A 27 21.73 22.92 5.41
CA GLY A 27 20.45 23.34 6.02
C GLY A 27 19.59 22.19 6.56
N ALA A 28 19.79 20.95 6.15
CA ALA A 28 19.04 19.83 6.72
C ALA A 28 19.40 19.57 8.19
N GLU A 29 20.62 19.88 8.61
CA GLU A 29 21.01 19.84 10.02
C GLU A 29 20.30 20.91 10.84
N GLU A 30 20.14 22.13 10.31
CA GLU A 30 19.37 23.19 10.97
C GLU A 30 17.88 22.81 11.07
N ILE A 31 17.31 22.25 10.02
CA ILE A 31 15.92 21.77 10.00
C ILE A 31 15.74 20.61 10.99
N LEU A 32 16.67 19.67 11.04
CA LEU A 32 16.69 18.59 12.00
C LEU A 32 16.79 19.12 13.44
N GLN A 33 17.72 20.01 13.74
CA GLN A 33 17.87 20.58 15.08
C GLN A 33 16.66 21.41 15.50
N LYS A 34 16.07 22.19 14.58
CA LYS A 34 14.89 23.00 14.84
C LYS A 34 13.64 22.14 15.11
N ASN A 35 13.53 20.97 14.47
CA ASN A 35 12.39 20.08 14.58
C ASN A 35 12.65 18.87 15.51
N MET A 36 13.86 18.70 16.04
CA MET A 36 14.16 17.68 17.05
C MET A 36 13.46 18.01 18.36
N ASN A 37 12.30 17.40 18.55
CA ASN A 37 11.57 17.46 19.80
C ASN A 37 11.61 16.08 20.48
N PRO A 38 12.40 15.90 21.57
CA PRO A 38 12.45 14.63 22.30
C PRO A 38 11.06 14.16 22.81
N LYS A 39 10.16 15.13 23.03
CA LYS A 39 8.76 14.82 23.41
C LYS A 39 8.01 14.10 22.30
N GLY A 40 8.45 14.19 21.04
CA GLY A 40 7.89 13.44 19.93
C GLY A 40 7.98 11.92 20.09
N LEU A 41 8.93 11.42 20.88
CA LEU A 41 9.03 9.98 21.18
C LEU A 41 7.79 9.44 21.91
N TRP A 42 7.11 10.26 22.70
CA TRP A 42 5.87 9.87 23.36
C TRP A 42 4.74 9.59 22.36
N MET A 43 4.82 10.14 21.14
CA MET A 43 3.87 9.87 20.06
C MET A 43 4.02 8.47 19.45
N LEU A 44 4.99 7.68 19.87
CA LEU A 44 5.06 6.25 19.56
C LEU A 44 4.06 5.42 20.39
N LEU A 45 3.64 5.90 21.55
CA LEU A 45 2.65 5.20 22.40
C LEU A 45 1.29 5.02 21.71
N PRO A 46 0.69 6.03 21.07
CA PRO A 46 -0.53 5.84 20.28
C PRO A 46 -0.41 4.75 19.23
N VAL A 47 0.74 4.66 18.55
CA VAL A 47 1.02 3.61 17.57
C VAL A 47 1.04 2.24 18.24
N PHE A 48 1.66 2.13 19.41
CA PHE A 48 1.67 0.89 20.17
C PHE A 48 0.25 0.47 20.58
N PHE A 49 -0.58 1.39 21.11
CA PHE A 49 -1.96 1.10 21.47
C PHE A 49 -2.81 0.72 20.26
N LEU A 50 -2.62 1.37 19.11
CA LEU A 50 -3.26 1.02 17.86
C LEU A 50 -2.92 -0.41 17.45
N LEU A 51 -1.63 -0.77 17.43
CA LEU A 51 -1.18 -2.12 17.05
C LEU A 51 -1.69 -3.17 18.04
N PHE A 52 -1.59 -2.91 19.34
CA PHE A 52 -2.08 -3.80 20.37
C PHE A 52 -3.59 -4.07 20.23
N THR A 53 -4.38 -3.01 20.04
CA THR A 53 -5.82 -3.11 19.83
C THR A 53 -6.13 -3.86 18.53
N SER A 54 -5.39 -3.61 17.48
CA SER A 54 -5.55 -4.29 16.18
C SER A 54 -5.33 -5.80 16.29
N ILE A 55 -4.28 -6.22 16.99
CA ILE A 55 -3.98 -7.64 17.18
C ILE A 55 -5.06 -8.30 18.07
N LYS A 56 -5.51 -7.62 19.10
CA LYS A 56 -6.48 -8.16 20.06
C LYS A 56 -7.90 -8.22 19.52
N THR A 57 -8.35 -7.18 18.83
CA THR A 57 -9.75 -7.05 18.36
C THR A 57 -9.95 -7.51 16.92
N ARG A 58 -8.88 -7.56 16.11
CA ARG A 58 -8.91 -7.80 14.66
C ARG A 58 -9.85 -6.84 13.91
N ASP A 59 -10.09 -5.68 14.49
CA ASP A 59 -10.98 -4.65 13.98
C ASP A 59 -10.17 -3.36 13.75
N ILE A 60 -9.99 -3.00 12.50
CA ILE A 60 -9.19 -1.83 12.10
C ILE A 60 -9.85 -0.53 12.57
N PHE A 61 -11.18 -0.42 12.51
CA PHE A 61 -11.88 0.80 12.91
C PHE A 61 -11.69 1.10 14.39
N LYS A 62 -11.87 0.10 15.26
CA LYS A 62 -11.61 0.23 16.70
C LYS A 62 -10.16 0.59 16.97
N SER A 63 -9.23 -0.03 16.27
CA SER A 63 -7.80 0.20 16.46
C SER A 63 -7.40 1.62 16.09
N VAL A 64 -7.86 2.11 14.94
CA VAL A 64 -7.58 3.49 14.50
C VAL A 64 -8.23 4.50 15.45
N THR A 65 -9.47 4.27 15.88
CA THR A 65 -10.14 5.14 16.85
C THR A 65 -9.37 5.22 18.18
N VAL A 66 -8.91 4.09 18.73
CA VAL A 66 -8.07 4.07 19.92
C VAL A 66 -6.75 4.80 19.69
N GLY A 67 -6.12 4.60 18.52
CA GLY A 67 -4.89 5.31 18.14
C GLY A 67 -5.07 6.84 18.11
N ILE A 68 -6.15 7.32 17.49
CA ILE A 68 -6.46 8.76 17.41
C ILE A 68 -6.72 9.33 18.83
N ILE A 69 -7.58 8.70 19.60
CA ILE A 69 -7.93 9.16 20.95
C ILE A 69 -6.69 9.21 21.85
N THR A 70 -5.89 8.14 21.88
CA THR A 70 -4.65 8.09 22.66
C THR A 70 -3.62 9.09 22.14
N GLY A 71 -3.55 9.33 20.84
CA GLY A 71 -2.69 10.34 20.23
C GLY A 71 -3.04 11.76 20.71
N ILE A 72 -4.32 12.10 20.68
CA ILE A 72 -4.81 13.40 21.17
C ILE A 72 -4.48 13.57 22.67
N ILE A 73 -4.79 12.57 23.49
CA ILE A 73 -4.54 12.63 24.93
C ILE A 73 -3.05 12.81 25.21
N ILE A 74 -2.19 11.97 24.64
CA ILE A 74 -0.74 12.02 24.87
C ILE A 74 -0.15 13.31 24.34
N GLY A 75 -0.57 13.78 23.17
CA GLY A 75 -0.07 15.01 22.57
C GLY A 75 -0.39 16.25 23.42
N LEU A 76 -1.60 16.31 23.99
CA LEU A 76 -1.98 17.38 24.92
C LEU A 76 -1.19 17.30 26.24
N PHE A 77 -1.05 16.11 26.84
CA PHE A 77 -0.29 15.94 28.08
C PHE A 77 1.21 16.24 27.93
N THR A 78 1.80 15.89 26.81
CA THR A 78 3.22 16.15 26.55
C THR A 78 3.48 17.59 26.09
N GLY A 79 2.41 18.35 25.79
CA GLY A 79 2.52 19.68 25.21
C GLY A 79 3.11 19.66 23.78
N ALA A 80 2.98 18.55 23.08
CA ALA A 80 3.40 18.45 21.68
C ALA A 80 2.54 19.35 20.78
N PHE A 81 1.26 19.54 21.15
CA PHE A 81 0.35 20.48 20.51
C PHE A 81 -0.70 21.00 21.53
N SER A 82 -1.32 22.14 21.20
CA SER A 82 -2.37 22.77 21.99
C SER A 82 -3.76 22.33 21.49
N VAL A 83 -4.80 22.63 22.26
CA VAL A 83 -6.19 22.38 21.83
C VAL A 83 -6.53 23.18 20.57
N GLU A 84 -5.98 24.39 20.42
CA GLU A 84 -6.16 25.24 19.25
C GLU A 84 -5.56 24.62 17.98
N THR A 85 -4.46 23.86 18.12
CA THR A 85 -3.85 23.13 17.00
C THR A 85 -4.72 21.96 16.55
N ILE A 86 -5.53 21.40 17.45
CA ILE A 86 -6.44 20.29 17.12
C ILE A 86 -7.60 20.79 16.27
N LEU A 87 -8.25 21.88 16.75
CA LEU A 87 -9.39 22.49 16.08
C LEU A 87 -9.49 23.95 16.52
N THR A 88 -9.49 24.86 15.58
CA THR A 88 -9.69 26.31 15.80
C THR A 88 -10.59 26.90 14.71
N VAL A 89 -11.17 28.06 15.03
CA VAL A 89 -11.97 28.82 14.06
C VAL A 89 -11.32 30.20 13.90
N GLU A 90 -10.68 30.44 12.76
CA GLU A 90 -10.06 31.72 12.43
C GLU A 90 -10.74 32.34 11.20
N ASN A 91 -11.18 33.58 11.32
CA ASN A 91 -11.83 34.32 10.24
C ASN A 91 -13.02 33.59 9.59
N GLY A 92 -13.80 32.83 10.38
CA GLY A 92 -14.93 32.03 9.91
C GLY A 92 -14.56 30.71 9.23
N ASN A 93 -13.27 30.38 9.15
CA ASN A 93 -12.80 29.09 8.62
C ASN A 93 -12.36 28.18 9.76
N ILE A 94 -12.74 26.91 9.65
CA ILE A 94 -12.29 25.88 10.55
C ILE A 94 -10.87 25.47 10.13
N LYS A 95 -9.95 25.48 11.07
CA LYS A 95 -8.56 25.06 10.91
C LYS A 95 -8.17 24.05 11.98
N GLY A 96 -6.99 23.46 11.85
CA GLY A 96 -6.43 22.48 12.77
C GLY A 96 -6.30 21.11 12.14
N PHE A 97 -5.41 20.30 12.71
CA PHE A 97 -5.00 19.04 12.06
C PHE A 97 -6.15 18.03 11.87
N LEU A 98 -7.20 18.08 12.70
CA LEU A 98 -8.39 17.23 12.48
C LEU A 98 -9.12 17.65 11.21
N PHE A 99 -9.35 18.94 11.01
CA PHE A 99 -10.03 19.45 9.82
C PHE A 99 -9.17 19.27 8.57
N GLU A 100 -7.87 19.54 8.67
CA GLU A 100 -6.91 19.36 7.58
C GLU A 100 -6.79 17.88 7.20
N GLY A 101 -6.77 16.97 8.19
CA GLY A 101 -6.82 15.53 7.97
C GLY A 101 -8.08 15.09 7.23
N PHE A 102 -9.24 15.61 7.61
CA PHE A 102 -10.51 15.36 6.91
C PHE A 102 -10.47 15.91 5.48
N SER A 103 -10.03 17.14 5.32
CA SER A 103 -9.98 17.82 4.01
C SER A 103 -9.02 17.12 3.04
N SER A 104 -7.89 16.65 3.52
CA SER A 104 -6.93 15.90 2.69
C SER A 104 -7.48 14.54 2.23
N MET A 105 -8.38 13.93 3.03
CA MET A 105 -9.01 12.65 2.65
C MET A 105 -10.08 12.80 1.56
N ILE A 106 -10.67 13.97 1.36
CA ILE A 106 -11.72 14.21 0.34
C ILE A 106 -11.21 13.82 -1.05
N GLY A 107 -10.00 14.24 -1.42
CA GLY A 107 -9.39 13.90 -2.70
C GLY A 107 -9.22 12.39 -2.89
N ILE A 108 -8.79 11.68 -1.84
CA ILE A 108 -8.65 10.23 -1.84
C ILE A 108 -10.01 9.54 -1.97
N CYS A 109 -11.03 10.01 -1.27
CA CYS A 109 -12.39 9.46 -1.36
C CYS A 109 -12.96 9.61 -2.78
N ILE A 110 -12.83 10.80 -3.38
CA ILE A 110 -13.29 11.06 -4.76
C ILE A 110 -12.55 10.14 -5.74
N PHE A 111 -11.24 10.00 -5.59
CA PHE A 111 -10.43 9.10 -6.40
C PHE A 111 -10.88 7.64 -6.26
N CYS A 112 -11.12 7.16 -5.05
CA CYS A 112 -11.63 5.81 -4.81
C CYS A 112 -13.01 5.60 -5.44
N ILE A 113 -13.94 6.57 -5.32
CA ILE A 113 -15.26 6.50 -5.95
C ILE A 113 -15.13 6.39 -7.47
N ALA A 114 -14.27 7.20 -8.08
CA ALA A 114 -14.00 7.15 -9.52
C ALA A 114 -13.44 5.79 -9.95
N LEU A 115 -12.47 5.25 -9.20
CA LEU A 115 -11.91 3.91 -9.46
C LEU A 115 -12.97 2.82 -9.37
N PHE A 116 -13.80 2.82 -8.32
CA PHE A 116 -14.89 1.84 -8.18
C PHE A 116 -15.95 2.01 -9.29
N GLY A 117 -16.20 3.23 -9.75
CA GLY A 117 -17.04 3.49 -10.92
C GLY A 117 -16.47 2.84 -12.19
N ILE A 118 -15.18 3.04 -12.47
CA ILE A 118 -14.49 2.41 -13.61
C ILE A 118 -14.55 0.88 -13.50
N MET A 119 -14.30 0.32 -12.30
CA MET A 119 -14.44 -1.11 -12.04
C MET A 119 -15.85 -1.63 -12.34
N GLY A 120 -16.88 -0.88 -11.92
CA GLY A 120 -18.27 -1.21 -12.21
C GLY A 120 -18.54 -1.28 -13.72
N ILE A 121 -18.05 -0.32 -14.48
CA ILE A 121 -18.17 -0.27 -15.95
C ILE A 121 -17.44 -1.46 -16.60
N LEU A 122 -16.19 -1.77 -16.17
CA LEU A 122 -15.42 -2.90 -16.71
C LEU A 122 -16.09 -4.24 -16.44
N ASN A 123 -16.69 -4.42 -15.27
CA ASN A 123 -17.46 -5.62 -14.96
C ASN A 123 -18.77 -5.68 -15.74
N ALA A 124 -19.54 -4.60 -15.81
CA ALA A 124 -20.81 -4.56 -16.51
C ALA A 124 -20.67 -4.71 -18.03
N SER A 125 -19.57 -4.22 -18.62
CA SER A 125 -19.28 -4.37 -20.06
C SER A 125 -18.84 -5.78 -20.46
N GLY A 126 -18.59 -6.68 -19.49
CA GLY A 126 -18.02 -8.00 -19.75
C GLY A 126 -16.54 -8.00 -20.14
N ALA A 127 -15.89 -6.84 -20.16
CA ALA A 127 -14.46 -6.71 -20.49
C ALA A 127 -13.59 -7.55 -19.55
N MET A 128 -13.92 -7.53 -18.26
CA MET A 128 -13.18 -8.31 -17.28
C MET A 128 -13.35 -9.84 -17.51
N GLU A 129 -14.57 -10.28 -17.84
CA GLU A 129 -14.83 -11.68 -18.15
C GLU A 129 -14.09 -12.14 -19.41
N TYR A 130 -14.02 -11.29 -20.44
CA TYR A 130 -13.25 -11.54 -21.64
C TYR A 130 -11.75 -11.71 -21.35
N VAL A 131 -11.15 -10.83 -20.55
CA VAL A 131 -9.75 -10.94 -20.13
C VAL A 131 -9.50 -12.23 -19.38
N ILE A 132 -10.35 -12.58 -18.40
CA ILE A 132 -10.22 -13.81 -17.61
C ILE A 132 -10.32 -15.05 -18.52
N LYS A 133 -11.31 -15.11 -19.41
CA LYS A 133 -11.45 -16.21 -20.37
C LYS A 133 -10.24 -16.36 -21.29
N SER A 134 -9.67 -15.22 -21.75
CA SER A 134 -8.48 -15.22 -22.60
C SER A 134 -7.25 -15.79 -21.86
N ILE A 135 -7.08 -15.43 -20.59
CA ILE A 135 -6.02 -15.97 -19.74
C ILE A 135 -6.19 -17.48 -19.53
N CYS A 136 -7.42 -17.95 -19.25
CA CYS A 136 -7.70 -19.37 -19.00
C CYS A 136 -7.56 -20.27 -20.24
N LYS A 137 -7.66 -19.74 -21.44
CA LYS A 137 -7.46 -20.50 -22.70
C LYS A 137 -6.01 -20.84 -23.00
N SER A 138 -5.06 -20.32 -22.23
CA SER A 138 -3.63 -20.56 -22.47
C SER A 138 -3.23 -22.01 -22.23
N ASN A 139 -2.37 -22.56 -23.08
CA ASN A 139 -1.78 -23.89 -22.94
C ASN A 139 -0.95 -24.06 -21.65
N LEU A 140 -0.60 -22.96 -20.99
CA LEU A 140 0.08 -22.97 -19.69
C LEU A 140 -0.72 -23.67 -18.58
N SER A 141 -2.05 -23.77 -18.73
CA SER A 141 -2.94 -24.44 -17.75
C SER A 141 -2.76 -25.97 -17.67
N GLN A 142 -1.95 -26.57 -18.56
CA GLN A 142 -1.76 -28.02 -18.62
C GLN A 142 -0.69 -28.56 -17.64
N THR A 143 0.14 -27.71 -17.09
CA THR A 143 1.19 -28.08 -16.13
C THR A 143 1.02 -27.31 -14.81
N ARG A 144 1.46 -27.90 -13.71
CA ARG A 144 1.39 -27.23 -12.40
C ARG A 144 2.12 -25.89 -12.40
N ARG A 145 3.37 -25.84 -12.90
CA ARG A 145 4.15 -24.59 -13.01
C ARG A 145 3.49 -23.60 -13.96
N GLY A 146 3.01 -24.06 -15.10
CA GLY A 146 2.29 -23.23 -16.05
C GLY A 146 1.02 -22.63 -15.45
N THR A 147 0.29 -23.37 -14.62
CA THR A 147 -0.89 -22.89 -13.89
C THR A 147 -0.50 -21.82 -12.86
N GLU A 148 0.61 -22.00 -12.13
CA GLU A 148 1.11 -20.96 -11.20
C GLU A 148 1.51 -19.68 -11.93
N ILE A 149 2.17 -19.78 -13.09
CA ILE A 149 2.48 -18.64 -13.96
C ILE A 149 1.20 -17.98 -14.48
N LEU A 150 0.22 -18.76 -14.90
CA LEU A 150 -1.05 -18.26 -15.38
C LEU A 150 -1.82 -17.50 -14.28
N MET A 151 -1.82 -18.02 -13.06
CA MET A 151 -2.38 -17.34 -11.89
C MET A 151 -1.63 -16.02 -11.60
N ALA A 152 -0.30 -16.03 -11.68
CA ALA A 152 0.52 -14.84 -11.48
C ALA A 152 0.23 -13.76 -12.53
N LEU A 153 0.29 -14.11 -13.81
CA LEU A 153 0.02 -13.19 -14.92
C LEU A 153 -1.43 -12.67 -14.88
N GLY A 154 -2.39 -13.55 -14.64
CA GLY A 154 -3.80 -13.16 -14.51
C GLY A 154 -4.01 -12.19 -13.36
N THR A 155 -3.38 -12.42 -12.22
CA THR A 155 -3.44 -11.52 -11.08
C THR A 155 -2.83 -10.16 -11.41
N ILE A 156 -1.66 -10.12 -12.05
CA ILE A 156 -1.00 -8.85 -12.45
C ILE A 156 -1.91 -8.07 -13.40
N ILE A 157 -2.41 -8.71 -14.45
CA ILE A 157 -3.24 -8.05 -15.46
C ILE A 157 -4.52 -7.51 -14.82
N VAL A 158 -5.25 -8.35 -14.09
CA VAL A 158 -6.51 -7.93 -13.45
C VAL A 158 -6.29 -6.84 -12.42
N THR A 159 -5.23 -6.94 -11.59
CA THR A 159 -4.92 -5.92 -10.60
C THR A 159 -4.54 -4.59 -11.27
N THR A 160 -3.78 -4.62 -12.35
CA THR A 160 -3.42 -3.41 -13.12
C THR A 160 -4.65 -2.75 -13.73
N LEU A 161 -5.55 -3.51 -14.34
CA LEU A 161 -6.81 -3.00 -14.89
C LEU A 161 -7.72 -2.40 -13.83
N LEU A 162 -7.63 -2.88 -12.59
CA LEU A 162 -8.37 -2.37 -11.44
C LEU A 162 -7.58 -1.31 -10.64
N GLY A 163 -6.64 -0.61 -11.27
CA GLY A 163 -5.91 0.50 -10.67
C GLY A 163 -4.99 0.13 -9.51
N GLY A 164 -4.50 -1.11 -9.47
CA GLY A 164 -3.64 -1.61 -8.38
C GLY A 164 -4.41 -1.99 -7.11
N VAL A 165 -5.74 -2.01 -7.14
CA VAL A 165 -6.57 -2.33 -5.97
C VAL A 165 -6.62 -3.84 -5.74
N THR A 166 -5.79 -4.32 -4.81
CA THR A 166 -5.60 -5.74 -4.49
C THR A 166 -6.88 -6.47 -4.08
N SER A 167 -7.71 -5.84 -3.25
CA SER A 167 -8.97 -6.43 -2.78
C SER A 167 -9.94 -6.69 -3.92
N ALA A 168 -10.07 -5.71 -4.82
CA ALA A 168 -10.94 -5.83 -6.00
C ALA A 168 -10.46 -6.94 -6.95
N SER A 169 -9.16 -6.99 -7.21
CA SER A 169 -8.54 -8.04 -8.01
C SER A 169 -8.76 -9.43 -7.42
N THR A 170 -8.58 -9.57 -6.11
CA THR A 170 -8.77 -10.84 -5.41
C THR A 170 -10.24 -11.31 -5.45
N LEU A 171 -11.18 -10.38 -5.33
CA LEU A 171 -12.61 -10.70 -5.44
C LEU A 171 -13.00 -11.11 -6.87
N THR A 172 -12.43 -10.46 -7.88
CA THR A 172 -12.78 -10.70 -9.30
C THR A 172 -12.09 -11.94 -9.85
N PHE A 173 -10.78 -12.08 -9.66
CA PHE A 173 -9.98 -13.16 -10.24
C PHE A 173 -9.75 -14.34 -9.29
N GLY A 174 -9.89 -14.13 -7.98
CA GLY A 174 -9.65 -15.15 -6.96
C GLY A 174 -10.45 -16.45 -7.16
N PRO A 175 -11.77 -16.42 -7.44
CA PRO A 175 -12.54 -17.62 -7.72
C PRO A 175 -11.96 -18.42 -8.89
N VAL A 176 -11.60 -17.74 -9.99
CA VAL A 176 -11.05 -18.38 -11.21
C VAL A 176 -9.68 -18.98 -10.92
N ALA A 177 -8.77 -18.20 -10.30
CA ALA A 177 -7.44 -18.69 -9.90
C ALA A 177 -7.54 -19.90 -8.94
N ASN A 178 -8.52 -19.88 -8.04
CA ASN A 178 -8.78 -20.99 -7.15
C ASN A 178 -9.21 -22.25 -7.91
N ASP A 179 -10.07 -22.13 -8.92
CA ASP A 179 -10.58 -23.27 -9.69
C ASP A 179 -9.50 -23.87 -10.59
N ILE A 180 -8.72 -23.04 -11.30
CA ILE A 180 -7.61 -23.56 -12.12
C ILE A 180 -6.52 -24.19 -11.24
N GLY A 181 -6.22 -23.59 -10.08
CA GLY A 181 -5.24 -24.14 -9.15
C GLY A 181 -5.68 -25.44 -8.50
N LYS A 182 -6.99 -25.63 -8.22
CA LYS A 182 -7.55 -26.89 -7.73
C LYS A 182 -7.36 -28.03 -8.74
N ARG A 183 -7.57 -27.78 -10.02
CA ARG A 183 -7.40 -28.79 -11.08
C ARG A 183 -5.99 -29.37 -11.12
N MET A 184 -4.98 -28.58 -10.75
CA MET A 184 -3.57 -28.97 -10.70
C MET A 184 -3.10 -29.37 -9.30
N ASN A 185 -4.01 -29.60 -8.36
CA ASN A 185 -3.70 -29.95 -6.96
C ASN A 185 -2.72 -28.98 -6.27
N ILE A 186 -2.78 -27.67 -6.63
CA ILE A 186 -1.99 -26.66 -5.97
C ILE A 186 -2.59 -26.39 -4.58
N HIS A 187 -1.75 -26.44 -3.54
CA HIS A 187 -2.20 -26.27 -2.17
C HIS A 187 -2.91 -24.92 -1.95
N PRO A 188 -3.98 -24.80 -1.16
CA PRO A 188 -4.74 -23.56 -0.96
C PRO A 188 -3.88 -22.37 -0.54
N TYR A 189 -2.93 -22.56 0.40
CA TYR A 189 -2.01 -21.50 0.82
C TYR A 189 -1.10 -21.02 -0.32
N ARG A 190 -0.67 -21.92 -1.21
CA ARG A 190 0.13 -21.56 -2.37
C ARG A 190 -0.66 -20.68 -3.34
N ARG A 191 -1.91 -21.05 -3.61
CA ARG A 191 -2.82 -20.24 -4.45
C ARG A 191 -3.06 -18.86 -3.86
N ALA A 192 -3.33 -18.78 -2.56
CA ALA A 192 -3.51 -17.52 -1.86
C ALA A 192 -2.24 -16.65 -1.87
N ASN A 193 -1.05 -17.26 -1.68
CA ASN A 193 0.22 -16.56 -1.73
C ASN A 193 0.52 -15.99 -3.12
N ILE A 194 0.23 -16.74 -4.19
CA ILE A 194 0.39 -16.26 -5.57
C ILE A 194 -0.54 -15.08 -5.83
N LEU A 195 -1.83 -15.22 -5.54
CA LEU A 195 -2.80 -14.14 -5.72
C LEU A 195 -2.43 -12.89 -4.94
N SER A 196 -2.28 -13.01 -3.63
CA SER A 196 -1.98 -11.86 -2.78
C SER A 196 -0.61 -11.25 -3.08
N GLY A 197 0.40 -12.08 -3.32
CA GLY A 197 1.75 -11.61 -3.55
C GLY A 197 1.91 -10.86 -4.88
N TYR A 198 1.37 -11.41 -5.98
CA TYR A 198 1.44 -10.72 -7.27
C TYR A 198 0.54 -9.50 -7.37
N ALA A 199 -0.61 -9.49 -6.69
CA ALA A 199 -1.44 -8.30 -6.60
C ALA A 199 -0.75 -7.14 -5.87
N ASN A 200 0.08 -7.44 -4.87
CA ASN A 200 0.86 -6.45 -4.12
C ASN A 200 2.30 -6.24 -4.66
N SER A 201 2.60 -6.74 -5.86
CA SER A 201 3.89 -6.58 -6.52
C SER A 201 3.85 -5.45 -7.57
N LEU A 202 4.17 -5.76 -8.83
CA LEU A 202 4.26 -4.78 -9.91
C LEU A 202 3.03 -3.86 -10.05
N PRO A 203 1.76 -4.33 -9.99
CA PRO A 203 0.61 -3.45 -10.14
C PRO A 203 0.56 -2.34 -9.10
N ALA A 204 1.11 -2.58 -7.90
CA ALA A 204 1.13 -1.59 -6.83
C ALA A 204 2.08 -0.41 -7.08
N ILE A 205 3.02 -0.55 -8.01
CA ILE A 205 4.07 0.44 -8.25
C ILE A 205 4.06 1.03 -9.66
N ILE A 206 3.06 0.68 -10.52
CA ILE A 206 2.97 1.28 -11.85
C ILE A 206 2.59 2.75 -11.71
N PRO A 207 3.48 3.71 -12.12
CA PRO A 207 3.17 5.13 -12.08
C PRO A 207 1.90 5.43 -12.88
N PHE A 208 1.10 6.40 -12.43
CA PHE A 208 -0.11 6.88 -13.07
C PHE A 208 -1.31 5.92 -13.13
N ILE A 209 -1.13 4.64 -12.80
CA ILE A 209 -2.21 3.64 -12.75
C ILE A 209 -2.51 3.23 -11.30
N SER A 210 -1.46 3.09 -10.49
CA SER A 210 -1.59 2.61 -9.12
C SER A 210 -2.25 3.63 -8.20
N ALA A 211 -3.37 3.23 -7.59
CA ALA A 211 -4.02 4.00 -6.53
C ALA A 211 -3.06 4.28 -5.35
N PHE A 212 -2.16 3.33 -5.04
CA PHE A 212 -1.17 3.49 -3.99
C PHE A 212 -0.20 4.66 -4.27
N ILE A 213 0.32 4.75 -5.48
CA ILE A 213 1.21 5.85 -5.90
C ILE A 213 0.48 7.19 -5.87
N PHE A 214 -0.78 7.22 -6.34
CA PHE A 214 -1.60 8.43 -6.30
C PHE A 214 -1.88 8.90 -4.88
N ILE A 215 -2.29 8.00 -3.99
CA ILE A 215 -2.52 8.31 -2.58
C ILE A 215 -1.24 8.82 -1.92
N SER A 216 -0.11 8.16 -2.18
CA SER A 216 1.19 8.60 -1.65
C SER A 216 1.56 10.00 -2.13
N ALA A 217 1.33 10.32 -3.41
CA ALA A 217 1.58 11.66 -3.95
C ALA A 217 0.69 12.72 -3.30
N ILE A 218 -0.60 12.42 -3.04
CA ILE A 218 -1.52 13.32 -2.34
C ILE A 218 -1.05 13.57 -0.90
N VAL A 219 -0.63 12.53 -0.19
CA VAL A 219 -0.18 12.63 1.20
C VAL A 219 1.14 13.42 1.32
N ILE A 220 2.03 13.29 0.34
CA ILE A 220 3.32 14.00 0.33
C ILE A 220 3.16 15.48 -0.06
N LYS A 221 2.10 15.84 -0.79
CA LYS A 221 1.91 17.20 -1.30
C LYS A 221 2.00 18.30 -0.23
N PRO A 222 1.32 18.24 0.93
CA PRO A 222 1.45 19.26 1.97
C PRO A 222 2.88 19.40 2.48
N ILE A 223 3.60 18.28 2.62
CA ILE A 223 5.01 18.27 3.05
C ILE A 223 5.89 18.95 2.01
N SER A 224 5.62 18.73 0.72
CA SER A 224 6.40 19.36 -0.37
C SER A 224 6.09 20.85 -0.54
N GLU A 225 4.93 21.32 -0.12
CA GLU A 225 4.59 22.75 -0.08
C GLU A 225 5.34 23.47 1.04
N GLU A 226 5.54 22.82 2.18
CA GLU A 226 6.32 23.35 3.31
C GLU A 226 7.84 23.21 3.06
N PHE A 227 8.26 22.11 2.47
CA PHE A 227 9.66 21.79 2.16
C PHE A 227 9.81 21.51 0.65
N SER A 228 10.18 22.53 -0.11
CA SER A 228 10.33 22.41 -1.59
C SER A 228 11.29 21.29 -2.03
N GLN A 229 12.26 20.93 -1.18
CA GLN A 229 13.20 19.84 -1.40
C GLN A 229 12.57 18.44 -1.24
N ALA A 230 11.39 18.34 -0.61
CA ALA A 230 10.64 17.11 -0.43
C ALA A 230 9.64 16.83 -1.56
N SER A 231 9.68 17.61 -2.65
CA SER A 231 8.82 17.38 -3.81
C SER A 231 9.21 16.07 -4.51
N VAL A 232 8.28 15.13 -4.58
CA VAL A 232 8.51 13.80 -5.16
C VAL A 232 7.49 13.55 -6.26
N THR A 233 7.98 13.12 -7.42
CA THR A 233 7.11 12.74 -8.53
C THR A 233 6.58 11.31 -8.35
N PRO A 234 5.43 10.94 -8.96
CA PRO A 234 4.93 9.57 -8.94
C PRO A 234 5.96 8.53 -9.42
N MET A 235 6.81 8.89 -10.37
CA MET A 235 7.90 8.04 -10.86
C MET A 235 8.95 7.77 -9.77
N GLN A 236 9.34 8.81 -9.03
CA GLN A 236 10.31 8.68 -7.93
C GLN A 236 9.74 7.84 -6.78
N ILE A 237 8.45 8.01 -6.46
CA ILE A 237 7.76 7.17 -5.47
C ILE A 237 7.79 5.71 -5.93
N SER A 238 7.46 5.44 -7.19
CA SER A 238 7.50 4.11 -7.78
C SER A 238 8.89 3.48 -7.67
N LEU A 239 9.93 4.18 -8.08
CA LEU A 239 11.31 3.70 -8.02
C LEU A 239 11.83 3.50 -6.59
N GLY A 240 11.39 4.35 -5.66
CA GLY A 240 11.74 4.23 -4.23
C GLY A 240 11.03 3.07 -3.52
N THR A 241 9.98 2.51 -4.11
CA THR A 241 9.19 1.44 -3.49
C THR A 241 9.78 0.06 -3.81
N LEU A 242 10.91 -0.29 -3.17
CA LEU A 242 11.69 -1.51 -3.47
C LEU A 242 10.95 -2.80 -3.12
N TYR A 243 10.16 -2.83 -2.05
CA TYR A 243 9.52 -4.03 -1.55
C TYR A 243 8.65 -4.77 -2.59
N PRO A 244 7.75 -4.14 -3.35
CA PRO A 244 6.97 -4.82 -4.39
C PRO A 244 7.82 -5.41 -5.52
N PHE A 245 8.91 -4.77 -5.90
CA PHE A 245 9.86 -5.32 -6.87
C PHE A 245 10.50 -6.60 -6.36
N ILE A 246 11.00 -6.57 -5.13
CA ILE A 246 11.67 -7.72 -4.53
C ILE A 246 10.68 -8.84 -4.30
N LEU A 247 9.46 -8.52 -3.87
CA LEU A 247 8.39 -9.49 -3.71
C LEU A 247 8.07 -10.20 -5.03
N PHE A 248 8.00 -9.45 -6.14
CA PHE A 248 7.82 -10.01 -7.48
C PHE A 248 8.94 -10.99 -7.84
N ILE A 249 10.21 -10.60 -7.61
CA ILE A 249 11.37 -11.45 -7.91
C ILE A 249 11.35 -12.72 -7.06
N VAL A 250 11.11 -12.61 -5.75
CA VAL A 250 11.09 -13.75 -4.82
C VAL A 250 9.97 -14.74 -5.18
N LEU A 251 8.78 -14.25 -5.52
CA LEU A 251 7.66 -15.09 -5.93
C LEU A 251 7.94 -15.77 -7.28
N THR A 252 8.48 -15.03 -8.24
CA THR A 252 8.81 -15.59 -9.56
C THR A 252 9.90 -16.65 -9.44
N PHE A 253 10.92 -16.41 -8.63
CA PHE A 253 11.94 -17.41 -8.33
C PHE A 253 11.32 -18.65 -7.67
N SER A 254 10.39 -18.47 -6.73
CA SER A 254 9.68 -19.60 -6.09
C SER A 254 8.88 -20.45 -7.09
N ILE A 255 8.24 -19.84 -8.09
CA ILE A 255 7.49 -20.59 -9.13
C ILE A 255 8.48 -21.34 -10.03
N LEU A 256 9.54 -20.66 -10.50
CA LEU A 256 10.49 -21.26 -11.45
C LEU A 256 11.35 -22.36 -10.82
N SER A 257 11.78 -22.19 -9.58
CA SER A 257 12.60 -23.20 -8.87
C SER A 257 11.76 -24.34 -8.31
N GLY A 258 10.45 -24.19 -8.16
CA GLY A 258 9.60 -25.13 -7.45
C GLY A 258 9.78 -25.07 -5.94
N TRP A 259 10.40 -24.02 -5.41
CA TRP A 259 10.60 -23.83 -3.99
C TRP A 259 9.26 -23.63 -3.27
N ASP A 260 9.04 -24.39 -2.18
CA ASP A 260 7.83 -24.35 -1.36
C ASP A 260 6.56 -24.93 -2.09
N VAL A 261 6.81 -25.92 -2.98
CA VAL A 261 5.75 -26.63 -3.74
C VAL A 261 5.23 -27.85 -2.98
#